data_2af26979f7b68650ccb3ec56041a21af
#
_entry.id   2af26979f7b68650ccb3ec56041a21af
#
_cell.length_a   1.000
_cell.length_b   1.000
_cell.length_c   1.000
_cell.angle_alpha   90.00
_cell.angle_beta   90.00
_cell.angle_gamma   90.00
#
_symmetry.space_group_name_H-M   'P 1'
#
loop_
_entity.id
_entity.type
_entity.pdbx_description
1 polymer ?
#
loop_
_entity_poly.entity_id
_entity_poly.type
_entity_poly.pdbx_seq_one_letter_code
_entity_poly.pdbx_strand_id
1 'polypeptide(L)'
;MNSSDLKNDSYLSIEGVSKKFEQFQAVRYTNLKIRKGEIFCLLGPSGCGKTTLLRMLAGFEQPSEGRIFLDGSELTGIPPFRRPVNMMFQSYAIFPHMTVEQNVAFGLKQDQVAKDKIREKVQEALELVEMPKLAKRKPHQLSGGQRQRVALARILVKQPKLLLLDEPMAALDKKLREQMQLEVVDILEKVEATCVMVTHDQSEAMTMASRIAIMNEGEILQVGTPSEIYELPNCRYTAEFIGTVNLFDGTVIQDEVDHVIIQSPVLKHPIFVDHGITGTEGMSVTVALRPEKISMASKPPKKPHNCATGIVQDIAYFGSHSIYHVELETEKLVYVHLPNPERGASHATWQDKVFLEWNPHSCVVLTH
;
A
#
# COMPACT_ATOMS: atom_id res chain seq x y z
N MET A 1 -1.14 31.73 -2.82
CA MET A 1 -0.82 30.75 -3.87
C MET A 1 -1.89 30.88 -4.93
N ASN A 2 -1.51 31.21 -6.15
CA ASN A 2 -2.45 31.53 -7.23
C ASN A 2 -3.12 30.22 -7.73
N SER A 3 -4.41 30.30 -8.02
CA SER A 3 -5.23 29.22 -8.59
C SER A 3 -4.82 28.73 -10.00
N SER A 4 -3.78 29.31 -10.59
CA SER A 4 -3.15 28.91 -11.85
C SER A 4 -2.12 27.77 -11.70
N ASP A 5 -1.54 27.57 -10.52
CA ASP A 5 -0.49 26.55 -10.29
C ASP A 5 -1.04 25.15 -10.08
N LEU A 6 -2.34 24.97 -9.88
CA LEU A 6 -3.01 23.70 -9.66
C LEU A 6 -3.33 22.92 -10.96
N LYS A 7 -3.09 23.49 -12.13
CA LYS A 7 -3.51 22.87 -13.42
C LYS A 7 -2.48 21.99 -14.10
N ASN A 8 -1.23 21.89 -13.62
CA ASN A 8 -0.14 21.23 -14.36
C ASN A 8 0.62 20.12 -13.63
N ASP A 9 0.11 19.60 -12.51
CA ASP A 9 0.87 18.68 -11.64
C ASP A 9 0.55 17.19 -11.87
N SER A 10 -0.26 16.85 -12.89
CA SER A 10 -0.72 15.49 -13.16
C SER A 10 -0.03 14.93 -14.41
N TYR A 11 0.91 14.00 -14.21
CA TYR A 11 1.60 13.32 -15.29
C TYR A 11 0.76 12.18 -15.90
N LEU A 12 0.09 11.38 -15.03
CA LEU A 12 -0.94 10.43 -15.43
C LEU A 12 -2.28 10.89 -14.85
N SER A 13 -3.30 11.07 -15.70
CA SER A 13 -4.67 11.41 -15.31
C SER A 13 -5.65 10.33 -15.76
N ILE A 14 -6.46 9.86 -14.84
CA ILE A 14 -7.58 8.95 -15.05
C ILE A 14 -8.84 9.76 -14.75
N GLU A 15 -9.70 9.94 -15.74
CA GLU A 15 -10.85 10.85 -15.67
C GLU A 15 -12.15 10.10 -15.93
N GLY A 16 -12.93 9.87 -14.87
CA GLY A 16 -14.23 9.22 -14.92
C GLY A 16 -14.19 7.80 -15.49
N VAL A 17 -13.06 7.10 -15.31
CA VAL A 17 -12.88 5.76 -15.90
C VAL A 17 -13.71 4.73 -15.18
N SER A 18 -14.47 3.95 -15.93
CA SER A 18 -15.17 2.77 -15.44
C SER A 18 -14.94 1.56 -16.36
N LYS A 19 -15.11 0.34 -15.80
CA LYS A 19 -15.07 -0.90 -16.57
C LYS A 19 -16.16 -1.85 -16.14
N LYS A 20 -16.99 -2.23 -17.08
CA LYS A 20 -18.04 -3.22 -16.93
C LYS A 20 -17.79 -4.41 -17.86
N PHE A 21 -17.88 -5.61 -17.34
CA PHE A 21 -17.88 -6.86 -18.08
C PHE A 21 -19.26 -7.48 -17.96
N GLU A 22 -20.05 -7.46 -19.05
CA GLU A 22 -21.44 -7.91 -19.04
C GLU A 22 -22.26 -7.24 -17.91
N GLN A 23 -22.55 -7.99 -16.83
CA GLN A 23 -23.26 -7.47 -15.65
C GLN A 23 -22.35 -7.11 -14.47
N PHE A 24 -21.06 -7.48 -14.53
CA PHE A 24 -20.11 -7.24 -13.44
C PHE A 24 -19.35 -5.92 -13.65
N GLN A 25 -19.44 -5.02 -12.67
CA GLN A 25 -18.71 -3.76 -12.65
C GLN A 25 -17.35 -3.98 -11.94
N ALA A 26 -16.30 -4.16 -12.74
CA ALA A 26 -14.95 -4.43 -12.23
C ALA A 26 -14.23 -3.17 -11.72
N VAL A 27 -14.48 -2.02 -12.35
CA VAL A 27 -13.99 -0.71 -11.92
C VAL A 27 -15.15 0.26 -12.02
N ARG A 28 -15.48 0.89 -10.89
CA ARG A 28 -16.50 1.93 -10.81
C ARG A 28 -15.90 3.27 -11.21
N TYR A 29 -16.71 4.33 -11.22
CA TYR A 29 -16.28 5.67 -11.61
C TYR A 29 -15.03 6.11 -10.85
N THR A 30 -13.90 6.19 -11.55
CA THR A 30 -12.57 6.43 -10.95
C THR A 30 -11.96 7.70 -11.51
N ASN A 31 -11.55 8.61 -10.61
CA ASN A 31 -10.70 9.75 -10.89
C ASN A 31 -9.40 9.61 -10.10
N LEU A 32 -8.26 9.72 -10.78
CA LEU A 32 -6.96 9.60 -10.14
C LEU A 32 -5.92 10.43 -10.88
N LYS A 33 -5.06 11.11 -10.11
CA LYS A 33 -3.93 11.88 -10.64
C LYS A 33 -2.64 11.41 -10.00
N ILE A 34 -1.64 11.11 -10.84
CA ILE A 34 -0.32 10.63 -10.44
C ILE A 34 0.73 11.60 -10.99
N ARG A 35 1.71 11.95 -10.17
CA ARG A 35 2.76 12.90 -10.50
C ARG A 35 3.88 12.22 -11.27
N LYS A 36 4.71 13.02 -11.96
CA LYS A 36 5.93 12.52 -12.61
C LYS A 36 6.94 12.05 -11.53
N GLY A 37 7.61 10.92 -11.78
CA GLY A 37 8.59 10.34 -10.85
C GLY A 37 7.95 9.69 -9.60
N GLU A 38 6.63 9.58 -9.53
CA GLU A 38 5.92 8.99 -8.39
C GLU A 38 5.84 7.46 -8.51
N ILE A 39 6.11 6.75 -7.42
CA ILE A 39 5.79 5.33 -7.26
C ILE A 39 4.42 5.26 -6.62
N PHE A 40 3.40 4.98 -7.41
CA PHE A 40 2.01 4.91 -6.97
C PHE A 40 1.53 3.48 -6.85
N CYS A 41 0.91 3.12 -5.74
CA CYS A 41 0.43 1.76 -5.47
C CYS A 41 -1.10 1.70 -5.43
N LEU A 42 -1.69 0.76 -6.17
CA LEU A 42 -3.08 0.32 -5.99
C LEU A 42 -3.07 -0.89 -5.05
N LEU A 43 -3.60 -0.74 -3.86
CA LEU A 43 -3.65 -1.75 -2.81
C LEU A 43 -5.11 -2.16 -2.53
N GLY A 44 -5.36 -3.44 -2.38
CA GLY A 44 -6.71 -3.95 -2.07
C GLY A 44 -6.80 -5.48 -2.15
N PRO A 45 -7.91 -6.09 -1.77
CA PRO A 45 -8.11 -7.54 -1.82
C PRO A 45 -8.16 -8.05 -3.26
N SER A 46 -8.02 -9.38 -3.42
CA SER A 46 -8.17 -10.02 -4.73
C SER A 46 -9.57 -9.74 -5.31
N GLY A 47 -9.63 -9.44 -6.60
CA GLY A 47 -10.89 -9.19 -7.30
C GLY A 47 -11.46 -7.76 -7.18
N CYS A 48 -10.83 -6.83 -6.43
CA CYS A 48 -11.35 -5.47 -6.27
C CYS A 48 -11.13 -4.55 -7.50
N GLY A 49 -10.54 -5.03 -8.61
CA GLY A 49 -10.42 -4.26 -9.86
C GLY A 49 -9.01 -3.71 -10.17
N LYS A 50 -8.00 -3.86 -9.29
CA LYS A 50 -6.63 -3.34 -9.47
C LYS A 50 -5.99 -3.74 -10.80
N THR A 51 -5.92 -5.05 -11.07
CA THR A 51 -5.33 -5.57 -12.31
C THR A 51 -6.13 -5.14 -13.55
N THR A 52 -7.45 -4.97 -13.42
CA THR A 52 -8.29 -4.42 -14.51
C THR A 52 -7.91 -2.97 -14.80
N LEU A 53 -7.76 -2.14 -13.78
CA LEU A 53 -7.32 -0.75 -13.95
C LEU A 53 -5.90 -0.70 -14.54
N LEU A 54 -4.97 -1.54 -14.05
CA LEU A 54 -3.61 -1.63 -14.60
C LEU A 54 -3.62 -2.04 -16.08
N ARG A 55 -4.46 -3.02 -16.46
CA ARG A 55 -4.62 -3.44 -17.86
C ARG A 55 -5.21 -2.36 -18.75
N MET A 56 -6.11 -1.51 -18.21
CA MET A 56 -6.60 -0.33 -18.93
C MET A 56 -5.49 0.68 -19.19
N LEU A 57 -4.59 0.91 -18.21
CA LEU A 57 -3.40 1.75 -18.40
C LEU A 57 -2.44 1.16 -19.44
N ALA A 58 -2.25 -0.16 -19.44
CA ALA A 58 -1.42 -0.87 -20.42
C ALA A 58 -2.03 -0.94 -21.83
N GLY A 59 -3.36 -0.74 -21.96
CA GLY A 59 -4.10 -0.85 -23.22
C GLY A 59 -4.55 -2.26 -23.58
N PHE A 60 -4.39 -3.24 -22.67
CA PHE A 60 -4.93 -4.60 -22.85
C PHE A 60 -6.44 -4.67 -22.64
N GLU A 61 -7.00 -3.70 -21.90
CA GLU A 61 -8.43 -3.49 -21.72
C GLU A 61 -8.78 -2.06 -22.11
N GLN A 62 -9.99 -1.88 -22.66
CA GLN A 62 -10.54 -0.56 -22.90
C GLN A 62 -11.49 -0.18 -21.76
N PRO A 63 -11.46 1.06 -21.26
CA PRO A 63 -12.49 1.53 -20.35
C PRO A 63 -13.87 1.47 -21.03
N SER A 64 -14.91 1.22 -20.24
CA SER A 64 -16.30 1.32 -20.72
C SER A 64 -16.71 2.78 -20.83
N GLU A 65 -16.22 3.63 -19.93
CA GLU A 65 -16.43 5.07 -19.91
C GLU A 65 -15.17 5.77 -19.40
N GLY A 66 -15.07 7.08 -19.64
CA GLY A 66 -13.97 7.92 -19.18
C GLY A 66 -12.75 7.88 -20.10
N ARG A 67 -11.69 8.60 -19.69
CA ARG A 67 -10.48 8.78 -20.49
C ARG A 67 -9.22 8.68 -19.62
N ILE A 68 -8.12 8.32 -20.26
CA ILE A 68 -6.79 8.19 -19.63
C ILE A 68 -5.82 9.05 -20.40
N PHE A 69 -5.07 9.90 -19.69
CA PHE A 69 -4.06 10.79 -20.25
C PHE A 69 -2.70 10.51 -19.61
N LEU A 70 -1.64 10.50 -20.41
CA LEU A 70 -0.26 10.41 -19.95
C LEU A 70 0.56 11.53 -20.60
N ASP A 71 1.19 12.39 -19.79
CA ASP A 71 1.99 13.52 -20.25
C ASP A 71 1.22 14.38 -21.28
N GLY A 72 -0.03 14.71 -20.94
CA GLY A 72 -0.95 15.48 -21.76
C GLY A 72 -1.53 14.78 -23.00
N SER A 73 -1.08 13.55 -23.30
CA SER A 73 -1.56 12.77 -24.45
C SER A 73 -2.61 11.76 -24.05
N GLU A 74 -3.73 11.68 -24.76
CA GLU A 74 -4.77 10.70 -24.51
C GLU A 74 -4.30 9.29 -24.92
N LEU A 75 -4.45 8.33 -24.01
CA LEU A 75 -4.13 6.90 -24.23
C LEU A 75 -5.36 6.05 -24.58
N THR A 76 -6.58 6.58 -24.37
CA THR A 76 -7.82 5.84 -24.64
C THR A 76 -7.89 5.44 -26.12
N GLY A 77 -8.18 4.18 -26.40
CA GLY A 77 -8.21 3.66 -27.78
C GLY A 77 -6.83 3.35 -28.40
N ILE A 78 -5.71 3.79 -27.81
CA ILE A 78 -4.37 3.46 -28.32
C ILE A 78 -4.03 2.00 -27.94
N PRO A 79 -3.62 1.15 -28.92
CA PRO A 79 -3.27 -0.24 -28.66
C PRO A 79 -1.96 -0.34 -27.82
N PRO A 80 -1.74 -1.44 -27.06
CA PRO A 80 -0.62 -1.58 -26.12
C PRO A 80 0.75 -1.30 -26.73
N PHE A 81 1.03 -1.81 -27.92
CA PHE A 81 2.34 -1.69 -28.59
C PHE A 81 2.68 -0.26 -29.05
N ARG A 82 1.72 0.65 -29.08
CA ARG A 82 1.92 2.08 -29.42
C ARG A 82 1.96 2.98 -28.20
N ARG A 83 1.64 2.46 -27.00
CA ARG A 83 1.70 3.24 -25.77
C ARG A 83 3.14 3.39 -25.28
N PRO A 84 3.56 4.56 -24.79
CA PRO A 84 4.88 4.75 -24.17
C PRO A 84 4.91 4.17 -22.74
N VAL A 85 4.40 2.95 -22.58
CA VAL A 85 4.18 2.25 -21.32
C VAL A 85 4.80 0.87 -21.39
N ASN A 86 5.52 0.45 -20.35
CA ASN A 86 6.00 -0.93 -20.23
C ASN A 86 5.39 -1.58 -18.98
N MET A 87 5.08 -2.87 -19.07
CA MET A 87 4.48 -3.63 -17.99
C MET A 87 5.34 -4.83 -17.60
N MET A 88 5.54 -5.02 -16.30
CA MET A 88 6.06 -6.25 -15.70
C MET A 88 4.87 -7.07 -15.20
N PHE A 89 4.78 -8.31 -15.65
CA PHE A 89 3.76 -9.26 -15.23
C PHE A 89 4.19 -10.01 -13.97
N GLN A 90 3.26 -10.51 -13.20
CA GLN A 90 3.48 -11.30 -12.00
C GLN A 90 4.44 -12.49 -12.20
N SER A 91 4.39 -13.15 -13.37
CA SER A 91 5.28 -14.25 -13.74
C SER A 91 6.64 -13.80 -14.26
N TYR A 92 6.92 -12.48 -14.26
CA TYR A 92 8.08 -11.82 -14.89
C TYR A 92 8.13 -12.00 -16.43
N ALA A 93 7.45 -12.97 -16.99
CA ALA A 93 7.35 -13.31 -18.41
C ALA A 93 8.72 -13.32 -19.14
N ILE A 94 9.79 -13.81 -18.47
CA ILE A 94 11.13 -13.90 -19.05
C ILE A 94 11.16 -15.03 -20.07
N PHE A 95 11.79 -14.82 -21.23
CA PHE A 95 11.93 -15.82 -22.28
C PHE A 95 12.95 -16.89 -21.88
N PRO A 96 12.53 -18.16 -21.64
CA PRO A 96 13.40 -19.18 -21.05
C PRO A 96 14.52 -19.68 -21.98
N HIS A 97 14.35 -19.52 -23.28
CA HIS A 97 15.32 -19.92 -24.31
C HIS A 97 16.40 -18.86 -24.60
N MET A 98 16.19 -17.61 -24.14
CA MET A 98 17.09 -16.48 -24.32
C MET A 98 18.03 -16.31 -23.13
N THR A 99 19.23 -15.75 -23.35
CA THR A 99 20.13 -15.29 -22.27
C THR A 99 19.55 -14.02 -21.61
N VAL A 100 20.16 -13.61 -20.49
CA VAL A 100 19.81 -12.36 -19.79
C VAL A 100 19.92 -11.15 -20.74
N GLU A 101 21.09 -11.00 -21.43
CA GLU A 101 21.31 -9.90 -22.38
C GLU A 101 20.29 -9.92 -23.53
N GLN A 102 19.94 -11.12 -24.03
CA GLN A 102 18.96 -11.28 -25.10
C GLN A 102 17.54 -10.90 -24.63
N ASN A 103 17.16 -11.25 -23.39
CA ASN A 103 15.90 -10.84 -22.77
C ASN A 103 15.81 -9.32 -22.67
N VAL A 104 16.84 -8.66 -22.17
CA VAL A 104 16.87 -7.18 -22.03
C VAL A 104 16.87 -6.52 -23.42
N ALA A 105 17.62 -7.04 -24.39
CA ALA A 105 17.70 -6.51 -25.75
C ALA A 105 16.41 -6.69 -26.56
N PHE A 106 15.49 -7.57 -26.14
CA PHE A 106 14.36 -7.99 -26.98
C PHE A 106 13.50 -6.81 -27.44
N GLY A 107 13.08 -5.94 -26.54
CA GLY A 107 12.25 -4.78 -26.87
C GLY A 107 12.94 -3.80 -27.82
N LEU A 108 14.23 -3.52 -27.61
CA LEU A 108 15.00 -2.65 -28.48
C LEU A 108 15.17 -3.20 -29.91
N LYS A 109 15.27 -4.53 -30.05
CA LYS A 109 15.30 -5.17 -31.37
C LYS A 109 13.98 -5.06 -32.12
N GLN A 110 12.85 -5.16 -31.40
CA GLN A 110 11.52 -4.96 -31.99
C GLN A 110 11.33 -3.52 -32.47
N ASP A 111 11.89 -2.55 -31.75
CA ASP A 111 11.87 -1.13 -32.12
C ASP A 111 12.92 -0.79 -33.22
N GLN A 112 13.61 -1.78 -33.79
CA GLN A 112 14.63 -1.62 -34.84
C GLN A 112 15.76 -0.65 -34.47
N VAL A 113 16.14 -0.56 -33.20
CA VAL A 113 17.28 0.23 -32.73
C VAL A 113 18.58 -0.34 -33.30
N ALA A 114 19.54 0.53 -33.66
CA ALA A 114 20.84 0.13 -34.21
C ALA A 114 21.61 -0.78 -33.25
N LYS A 115 22.31 -1.80 -33.78
CA LYS A 115 22.99 -2.86 -32.98
C LYS A 115 23.94 -2.30 -31.93
N ASP A 116 24.71 -1.27 -32.29
CA ASP A 116 25.70 -0.67 -31.38
C ASP A 116 25.01 0.00 -30.20
N LYS A 117 23.92 0.74 -30.45
CA LYS A 117 23.09 1.35 -29.40
C LYS A 117 22.36 0.32 -28.53
N ILE A 118 21.96 -0.82 -29.10
CA ILE A 118 21.38 -1.93 -28.33
C ILE A 118 22.41 -2.45 -27.32
N ARG A 119 23.65 -2.66 -27.72
CA ARG A 119 24.70 -3.18 -26.85
C ARG A 119 24.97 -2.23 -25.67
N GLU A 120 25.10 -0.93 -25.95
CA GLU A 120 25.31 0.11 -24.96
C GLU A 120 24.16 0.14 -23.95
N LYS A 121 22.89 0.30 -24.41
CA LYS A 121 21.72 0.35 -23.55
C LYS A 121 21.52 -0.91 -22.72
N VAL A 122 21.79 -2.08 -23.27
CA VAL A 122 21.71 -3.36 -22.53
C VAL A 122 22.75 -3.41 -21.43
N GLN A 123 23.98 -2.96 -21.71
CA GLN A 123 25.03 -2.90 -20.70
C GLN A 123 24.65 -1.96 -19.55
N GLU A 124 24.21 -0.74 -19.87
CA GLU A 124 23.73 0.23 -18.88
C GLU A 124 22.56 -0.33 -18.02
N ALA A 125 21.57 -0.96 -18.66
CA ALA A 125 20.45 -1.55 -17.96
C ALA A 125 20.86 -2.72 -17.05
N LEU A 126 21.85 -3.52 -17.45
CA LEU A 126 22.39 -4.60 -16.62
C LEU A 126 23.25 -4.08 -15.46
N GLU A 127 23.98 -2.98 -15.65
CA GLU A 127 24.72 -2.31 -14.59
C GLU A 127 23.76 -1.70 -13.55
N LEU A 128 22.68 -1.05 -14.00
CA LEU A 128 21.65 -0.48 -13.14
C LEU A 128 21.05 -1.50 -12.17
N VAL A 129 20.82 -2.74 -12.63
CA VAL A 129 20.27 -3.82 -11.82
C VAL A 129 21.33 -4.76 -11.23
N GLU A 130 22.63 -4.38 -11.30
CA GLU A 130 23.78 -5.14 -10.77
C GLU A 130 23.94 -6.56 -11.34
N MET A 131 23.61 -6.74 -12.63
CA MET A 131 23.61 -8.05 -13.29
C MET A 131 24.62 -8.20 -14.47
N PRO A 132 25.66 -7.35 -14.66
CA PRO A 132 26.52 -7.42 -15.85
C PRO A 132 27.25 -8.75 -15.98
N LYS A 133 27.70 -9.37 -14.85
CA LYS A 133 28.41 -10.67 -14.84
C LYS A 133 27.51 -11.85 -15.23
N LEU A 134 26.20 -11.68 -15.23
CA LEU A 134 25.23 -12.74 -15.53
C LEU A 134 24.61 -12.62 -16.93
N ALA A 135 25.04 -11.68 -17.73
CA ALA A 135 24.50 -11.36 -19.06
C ALA A 135 24.31 -12.58 -19.99
N LYS A 136 25.23 -13.54 -19.94
CA LYS A 136 25.21 -14.76 -20.78
C LYS A 136 24.45 -15.94 -20.18
N ARG A 137 23.97 -15.83 -18.91
CA ARG A 137 23.19 -16.90 -18.28
C ARG A 137 21.77 -16.97 -18.84
N LYS A 138 21.17 -18.15 -18.72
CA LYS A 138 19.74 -18.37 -19.03
C LYS A 138 18.89 -18.30 -17.75
N PRO A 139 17.57 -18.02 -17.84
CA PRO A 139 16.68 -17.85 -16.71
C PRO A 139 16.69 -19.01 -15.69
N HIS A 140 16.83 -20.25 -16.14
CA HIS A 140 16.88 -21.42 -15.24
C HIS A 140 18.16 -21.47 -14.37
N GLN A 141 19.17 -20.67 -14.68
CA GLN A 141 20.43 -20.54 -13.93
C GLN A 141 20.40 -19.36 -12.92
N LEU A 142 19.24 -18.72 -12.75
CA LEU A 142 19.06 -17.54 -11.93
C LEU A 142 18.16 -17.82 -10.72
N SER A 143 18.44 -17.16 -9.59
CA SER A 143 17.53 -17.10 -8.44
C SER A 143 16.26 -16.32 -8.76
N GLY A 144 15.25 -16.38 -7.86
CA GLY A 144 14.01 -15.60 -7.98
C GLY A 144 14.25 -14.10 -8.10
N GLY A 145 15.05 -13.51 -7.19
CA GLY A 145 15.40 -12.09 -7.23
C GLY A 145 16.22 -11.72 -8.48
N GLN A 146 17.15 -12.58 -8.93
CA GLN A 146 17.88 -12.35 -10.18
C GLN A 146 16.95 -12.33 -11.40
N ARG A 147 15.94 -13.21 -11.45
CA ARG A 147 14.93 -13.17 -12.52
C ARG A 147 14.12 -11.87 -12.48
N GLN A 148 13.73 -11.40 -11.29
CA GLN A 148 13.04 -10.13 -11.12
C GLN A 148 13.89 -8.96 -11.63
N ARG A 149 15.16 -8.87 -11.25
CA ARG A 149 16.09 -7.82 -11.74
C ARG A 149 16.22 -7.85 -13.27
N VAL A 150 16.28 -9.02 -13.91
CA VAL A 150 16.26 -9.15 -15.37
C VAL A 150 14.96 -8.63 -15.98
N ALA A 151 13.81 -8.95 -15.38
CA ALA A 151 12.52 -8.42 -15.82
C ALA A 151 12.47 -6.90 -15.71
N LEU A 152 12.97 -6.35 -14.59
CA LEU A 152 13.07 -4.91 -14.38
C LEU A 152 13.97 -4.23 -15.40
N ALA A 153 15.19 -4.76 -15.64
CA ALA A 153 16.08 -4.25 -16.68
C ALA A 153 15.42 -4.25 -18.06
N ARG A 154 14.66 -5.31 -18.39
CA ARG A 154 13.96 -5.44 -19.69
C ARG A 154 12.90 -4.38 -19.92
N ILE A 155 12.18 -3.96 -18.86
CA ILE A 155 11.17 -2.89 -18.98
C ILE A 155 11.80 -1.51 -18.95
N LEU A 156 12.91 -1.31 -18.20
CA LEU A 156 13.59 -0.03 -18.06
C LEU A 156 14.44 0.34 -19.28
N VAL A 157 15.02 -0.63 -20.00
CA VAL A 157 15.94 -0.39 -21.14
C VAL A 157 15.33 0.45 -22.25
N LYS A 158 14.00 0.45 -22.38
CA LYS A 158 13.27 1.25 -23.37
C LYS A 158 12.97 2.68 -22.88
N GLN A 159 13.26 3.00 -21.61
CA GLN A 159 12.98 4.30 -21.00
C GLN A 159 11.51 4.73 -21.21
N PRO A 160 10.53 3.93 -20.79
CA PRO A 160 9.11 4.26 -20.96
C PRO A 160 8.71 5.49 -20.14
N LYS A 161 7.67 6.19 -20.57
CA LYS A 161 7.07 7.28 -19.79
C LYS A 161 6.37 6.77 -18.52
N LEU A 162 5.84 5.54 -18.54
CA LEU A 162 5.12 4.93 -17.42
C LEU A 162 5.50 3.47 -17.29
N LEU A 163 5.85 3.06 -16.07
CA LEU A 163 6.03 1.67 -15.69
C LEU A 163 4.79 1.13 -14.99
N LEU A 164 4.39 -0.08 -15.35
CA LEU A 164 3.31 -0.80 -14.70
C LEU A 164 3.84 -2.10 -14.11
N LEU A 165 3.66 -2.32 -12.81
CA LEU A 165 4.13 -3.50 -12.10
C LEU A 165 2.93 -4.27 -11.54
N ASP A 166 2.71 -5.48 -12.04
CA ASP A 166 1.63 -6.37 -11.60
C ASP A 166 2.18 -7.38 -10.58
N GLU A 167 1.91 -7.16 -9.30
CA GLU A 167 2.38 -7.98 -8.17
C GLU A 167 3.88 -8.30 -8.24
N PRO A 168 4.77 -7.30 -8.26
CA PRO A 168 6.18 -7.48 -8.61
C PRO A 168 6.96 -8.39 -7.67
N MET A 169 6.50 -8.61 -6.43
CA MET A 169 7.19 -9.40 -5.41
C MET A 169 6.54 -10.76 -5.13
N ALA A 170 5.43 -11.12 -5.79
CA ALA A 170 4.62 -12.30 -5.46
C ALA A 170 5.38 -13.64 -5.58
N ALA A 171 6.39 -13.72 -6.45
CA ALA A 171 7.15 -14.95 -6.69
C ALA A 171 8.38 -15.14 -5.76
N LEU A 172 8.55 -14.27 -4.74
CA LEU A 172 9.69 -14.27 -3.83
C LEU A 172 9.32 -14.80 -2.43
N ASP A 173 10.26 -15.47 -1.77
CA ASP A 173 10.15 -15.76 -0.34
C ASP A 173 10.24 -14.48 0.50
N LYS A 174 9.79 -14.55 1.77
CA LYS A 174 9.65 -13.36 2.65
C LYS A 174 10.96 -12.57 2.78
N LYS A 175 12.08 -13.24 3.08
CA LYS A 175 13.37 -12.56 3.34
C LYS A 175 13.91 -11.87 2.08
N LEU A 176 13.82 -12.55 0.94
CA LEU A 176 14.24 -12.00 -0.34
C LEU A 176 13.33 -10.86 -0.79
N ARG A 177 12.02 -10.96 -0.50
CA ARG A 177 11.04 -9.91 -0.80
C ARG A 177 11.38 -8.60 -0.07
N GLU A 178 11.61 -8.64 1.25
CA GLU A 178 11.97 -7.46 2.05
C GLU A 178 13.23 -6.74 1.50
N GLN A 179 14.24 -7.50 1.10
CA GLN A 179 15.44 -6.93 0.49
C GLN A 179 15.15 -6.33 -0.89
N MET A 180 14.44 -7.07 -1.74
CA MET A 180 14.16 -6.66 -3.12
C MET A 180 13.23 -5.45 -3.21
N GLN A 181 12.35 -5.22 -2.24
CA GLN A 181 11.50 -4.02 -2.16
C GLN A 181 12.36 -2.75 -2.17
N LEU A 182 13.33 -2.65 -1.26
CA LEU A 182 14.22 -1.49 -1.18
C LEU A 182 15.08 -1.32 -2.44
N GLU A 183 15.66 -2.42 -2.95
CA GLU A 183 16.47 -2.38 -4.17
C GLU A 183 15.68 -1.90 -5.40
N VAL A 184 14.42 -2.33 -5.54
CA VAL A 184 13.56 -1.88 -6.65
C VAL A 184 13.21 -0.41 -6.51
N VAL A 185 12.91 0.08 -5.30
CA VAL A 185 12.68 1.50 -5.03
C VAL A 185 13.91 2.32 -5.44
N ASP A 186 15.10 1.95 -4.96
CA ASP A 186 16.37 2.62 -5.27
C ASP A 186 16.61 2.69 -6.80
N ILE A 187 16.31 1.61 -7.53
CA ILE A 187 16.45 1.58 -8.99
C ILE A 187 15.46 2.53 -9.66
N LEU A 188 14.16 2.52 -9.23
CA LEU A 188 13.13 3.36 -9.82
C LEU A 188 13.39 4.85 -9.55
N GLU A 189 13.83 5.20 -8.35
CA GLU A 189 14.20 6.58 -7.97
C GLU A 189 15.43 7.06 -8.76
N LYS A 190 16.46 6.23 -8.93
CA LYS A 190 17.68 6.54 -9.69
C LYS A 190 17.40 6.93 -11.13
N VAL A 191 16.36 6.36 -11.73
CA VAL A 191 15.96 6.66 -13.11
C VAL A 191 14.76 7.61 -13.19
N GLU A 192 14.32 8.16 -12.07
CA GLU A 192 13.15 9.05 -11.96
C GLU A 192 11.89 8.47 -12.64
N ALA A 193 11.68 7.15 -12.51
CA ALA A 193 10.60 6.46 -13.17
C ALA A 193 9.24 6.81 -12.56
N THR A 194 8.26 7.13 -13.40
CA THR A 194 6.86 7.13 -12.97
C THR A 194 6.35 5.70 -13.01
N CYS A 195 5.84 5.22 -11.88
CA CYS A 195 5.44 3.81 -11.72
C CYS A 195 4.04 3.70 -11.12
N VAL A 196 3.21 2.81 -11.69
CA VAL A 196 1.98 2.32 -11.05
C VAL A 196 2.15 0.85 -10.78
N MET A 197 2.09 0.47 -9.51
CA MET A 197 2.14 -0.91 -9.08
C MET A 197 0.82 -1.36 -8.49
N VAL A 198 0.50 -2.63 -8.63
CA VAL A 198 -0.62 -3.26 -7.94
C VAL A 198 -0.10 -4.37 -7.03
N THR A 199 -0.66 -4.46 -5.84
CA THR A 199 -0.37 -5.52 -4.88
C THR A 199 -1.56 -5.77 -3.96
N HIS A 200 -1.58 -6.91 -3.31
CA HIS A 200 -2.45 -7.23 -2.18
C HIS A 200 -1.66 -7.30 -0.86
N ASP A 201 -0.34 -7.15 -0.91
CA ASP A 201 0.55 -7.17 0.25
C ASP A 201 0.72 -5.74 0.81
N GLN A 202 0.26 -5.55 2.05
CA GLN A 202 0.31 -4.25 2.74
C GLN A 202 1.75 -3.80 2.98
N SER A 203 2.66 -4.71 3.34
CA SER A 203 4.05 -4.38 3.62
C SER A 203 4.76 -3.88 2.34
N GLU A 204 4.43 -4.48 1.19
CA GLU A 204 4.94 -4.04 -0.11
C GLU A 204 4.48 -2.62 -0.44
N ALA A 205 3.18 -2.33 -0.30
CA ALA A 205 2.63 -1.01 -0.56
C ALA A 205 3.22 0.05 0.38
N MET A 206 3.30 -0.26 1.67
CA MET A 206 3.82 0.67 2.71
C MET A 206 5.32 0.96 2.54
N THR A 207 6.10 0.00 2.04
CA THR A 207 7.56 0.15 1.89
C THR A 207 7.94 0.83 0.57
N MET A 208 7.21 0.53 -0.53
CA MET A 208 7.65 0.93 -1.86
C MET A 208 6.95 2.17 -2.41
N ALA A 209 5.75 2.48 -1.96
CA ALA A 209 4.95 3.53 -2.58
C ALA A 209 5.19 4.91 -1.99
N SER A 210 5.25 5.93 -2.85
CA SER A 210 5.16 7.34 -2.45
C SER A 210 3.73 7.69 -2.01
N ARG A 211 2.73 7.14 -2.74
CA ARG A 211 1.29 7.21 -2.39
C ARG A 211 0.60 5.89 -2.70
N ILE A 212 -0.42 5.61 -1.90
CA ILE A 212 -1.25 4.40 -1.98
C ILE A 212 -2.69 4.80 -2.24
N ALA A 213 -3.37 4.09 -3.15
CA ALA A 213 -4.82 4.09 -3.26
C ALA A 213 -5.37 2.78 -2.71
N ILE A 214 -6.21 2.86 -1.69
CA ILE A 214 -6.97 1.70 -1.19
C ILE A 214 -8.16 1.48 -2.10
N MET A 215 -8.22 0.28 -2.67
CA MET A 215 -9.29 -0.10 -3.60
C MET A 215 -10.12 -1.25 -3.04
N ASN A 216 -11.43 -1.09 -3.04
CA ASN A 216 -12.39 -2.12 -2.67
C ASN A 216 -13.59 -2.10 -3.62
N GLU A 217 -14.12 -3.27 -4.02
CA GLU A 217 -15.31 -3.43 -4.86
C GLU A 217 -15.36 -2.51 -6.10
N GLY A 218 -14.22 -2.28 -6.73
CA GLY A 218 -14.09 -1.43 -7.91
C GLY A 218 -13.96 0.07 -7.63
N GLU A 219 -13.96 0.49 -6.37
CA GLU A 219 -13.86 1.89 -5.95
C GLU A 219 -12.52 2.18 -5.27
N ILE A 220 -12.03 3.42 -5.42
CA ILE A 220 -10.92 3.95 -4.62
C ILE A 220 -11.53 4.62 -3.38
N LEU A 221 -11.26 4.05 -2.21
CA LEU A 221 -11.80 4.54 -0.94
C LEU A 221 -10.96 5.66 -0.35
N GLN A 222 -9.63 5.55 -0.46
CA GLN A 222 -8.69 6.54 0.08
C GLN A 222 -7.43 6.59 -0.77
N VAL A 223 -6.85 7.78 -0.92
CA VAL A 223 -5.53 8.01 -1.52
C VAL A 223 -4.72 8.87 -0.57
N GLY A 224 -3.51 8.43 -0.22
CA GLY A 224 -2.61 9.16 0.68
C GLY A 224 -1.20 8.57 0.66
N THR A 225 -0.29 9.19 1.39
CA THR A 225 1.02 8.60 1.71
C THR A 225 0.83 7.34 2.58
N PRO A 226 1.81 6.43 2.66
CA PRO A 226 1.76 5.29 3.56
C PRO A 226 1.38 5.69 5.00
N SER A 227 2.00 6.76 5.52
CA SER A 227 1.71 7.27 6.87
C SER A 227 0.25 7.76 7.00
N GLU A 228 -0.26 8.53 6.04
CA GLU A 228 -1.66 9.01 6.07
C GLU A 228 -2.66 7.84 6.04
N ILE A 229 -2.42 6.82 5.21
CA ILE A 229 -3.30 5.66 5.11
C ILE A 229 -3.33 4.86 6.42
N TYR A 230 -2.18 4.74 7.11
CA TYR A 230 -2.07 3.97 8.35
C TYR A 230 -2.58 4.74 9.57
N GLU A 231 -2.15 6.00 9.72
CA GLU A 231 -2.43 6.81 10.90
C GLU A 231 -3.80 7.52 10.83
N LEU A 232 -4.29 7.83 9.62
CA LEU A 232 -5.52 8.60 9.39
C LEU A 232 -6.45 7.89 8.38
N PRO A 233 -6.86 6.64 8.66
CA PRO A 233 -7.84 5.96 7.80
C PRO A 233 -9.15 6.77 7.76
N ASN A 234 -9.74 6.91 6.58
CA ASN A 234 -10.96 7.68 6.39
C ASN A 234 -12.26 6.90 6.64
N CYS A 235 -12.18 5.56 6.74
CA CYS A 235 -13.32 4.69 6.99
C CYS A 235 -12.90 3.40 7.70
N ARG A 236 -13.89 2.71 8.27
CA ARG A 236 -13.70 1.44 8.98
C ARG A 236 -12.96 0.40 8.12
N TYR A 237 -13.36 0.26 6.84
CA TYR A 237 -12.72 -0.68 5.93
C TYR A 237 -11.21 -0.42 5.79
N THR A 238 -10.82 0.83 5.55
CA THR A 238 -9.39 1.19 5.42
C THR A 238 -8.64 0.89 6.72
N ALA A 239 -9.21 1.22 7.87
CA ALA A 239 -8.62 0.97 9.18
C ALA A 239 -8.36 -0.53 9.42
N GLU A 240 -9.34 -1.39 9.13
CA GLU A 240 -9.26 -2.86 9.27
C GLU A 240 -8.35 -3.49 8.21
N PHE A 241 -8.37 -2.96 6.98
CA PHE A 241 -7.63 -3.53 5.87
C PHE A 241 -6.11 -3.30 5.98
N ILE A 242 -5.65 -2.16 6.53
CA ILE A 242 -4.21 -1.79 6.59
C ILE A 242 -3.46 -2.40 7.79
N GLY A 243 -4.05 -3.25 8.55
CA GLY A 243 -3.41 -3.90 9.69
C GLY A 243 -4.38 -4.09 10.84
N THR A 244 -3.89 -4.70 11.91
CA THR A 244 -4.70 -4.92 13.10
C THR A 244 -5.10 -3.58 13.72
N VAL A 245 -6.36 -3.47 14.13
CA VAL A 245 -6.92 -2.28 14.76
C VAL A 245 -7.94 -2.67 15.83
N ASN A 246 -7.96 -1.95 16.94
CA ASN A 246 -9.04 -2.03 17.92
C ASN A 246 -10.10 -1.01 17.52
N LEU A 247 -11.34 -1.47 17.38
CA LEU A 247 -12.50 -0.62 17.08
C LEU A 247 -13.42 -0.56 18.28
N PHE A 248 -13.77 0.67 18.67
CA PHE A 248 -14.70 0.95 19.75
C PHE A 248 -15.88 1.76 19.19
N ASP A 249 -17.00 1.09 18.97
CA ASP A 249 -18.22 1.77 18.60
C ASP A 249 -18.74 2.57 19.80
N GLY A 250 -19.23 3.79 19.56
CA GLY A 250 -19.64 4.69 20.62
C GLY A 250 -20.51 5.83 20.13
N THR A 251 -20.91 6.67 21.06
CA THR A 251 -21.73 7.87 20.80
C THR A 251 -20.98 9.10 21.28
N VAL A 252 -20.97 10.14 20.48
CA VAL A 252 -20.42 11.45 20.84
C VAL A 252 -21.27 12.06 21.95
N ILE A 253 -20.65 12.31 23.12
CA ILE A 253 -21.34 12.94 24.27
C ILE A 253 -20.94 14.40 24.47
N GLN A 254 -19.81 14.82 23.87
CA GLN A 254 -19.36 16.20 23.83
C GLN A 254 -18.54 16.42 22.56
N ASP A 255 -18.80 17.49 21.82
CA ASP A 255 -18.07 17.87 20.60
C ASP A 255 -17.70 19.34 20.69
N GLU A 256 -16.42 19.60 20.90
CA GLU A 256 -15.81 20.91 20.98
C GLU A 256 -14.80 21.12 19.86
N VAL A 257 -14.37 22.34 19.63
CA VAL A 257 -13.43 22.67 18.53
C VAL A 257 -12.09 21.94 18.67
N ASP A 258 -11.63 21.73 19.89
CA ASP A 258 -10.33 21.19 20.24
C ASP A 258 -10.37 19.76 20.78
N HIS A 259 -11.54 19.20 21.05
CA HIS A 259 -11.66 17.82 21.53
C HIS A 259 -13.06 17.24 21.33
N VAL A 260 -13.13 15.92 21.37
CA VAL A 260 -14.37 15.14 21.37
C VAL A 260 -14.34 14.11 22.48
N ILE A 261 -15.45 13.92 23.18
CA ILE A 261 -15.63 12.86 24.16
C ILE A 261 -16.65 11.86 23.64
N ILE A 262 -16.25 10.59 23.61
CA ILE A 262 -17.06 9.49 23.04
C ILE A 262 -17.29 8.45 24.12
N GLN A 263 -18.57 8.14 24.38
CA GLN A 263 -18.95 7.05 25.28
C GLN A 263 -19.14 5.77 24.48
N SER A 264 -18.31 4.77 24.78
CA SER A 264 -18.44 3.42 24.22
C SER A 264 -19.11 2.49 25.25
N PRO A 265 -20.05 1.61 24.85
CA PRO A 265 -20.67 0.66 25.75
C PRO A 265 -19.70 -0.40 26.27
N VAL A 266 -18.58 -0.60 25.59
CA VAL A 266 -17.58 -1.60 25.96
C VAL A 266 -16.44 -1.04 26.82
N LEU A 267 -16.46 0.25 27.14
CA LEU A 267 -15.47 0.91 28.00
C LEU A 267 -16.15 1.54 29.21
N LYS A 268 -15.54 1.35 30.38
CA LYS A 268 -16.02 1.97 31.64
C LYS A 268 -15.82 3.50 31.66
N HIS A 269 -14.72 3.94 31.04
CA HIS A 269 -14.35 5.35 30.94
C HIS A 269 -14.54 5.85 29.51
N PRO A 270 -14.94 7.09 29.30
CA PRO A 270 -15.10 7.65 27.96
C PRO A 270 -13.75 7.75 27.25
N ILE A 271 -13.79 7.78 25.92
CA ILE A 271 -12.65 8.06 25.07
C ILE A 271 -12.59 9.57 24.86
N PHE A 272 -11.47 10.16 25.20
CA PHE A 272 -11.16 11.55 24.92
C PHE A 272 -10.25 11.61 23.67
N VAL A 273 -10.63 12.39 22.67
CA VAL A 273 -9.88 12.61 21.43
C VAL A 273 -9.55 14.10 21.37
N ASP A 274 -8.30 14.44 21.14
CA ASP A 274 -7.75 15.80 21.22
C ASP A 274 -7.89 16.63 19.92
N HIS A 275 -8.94 16.37 19.18
CA HIS A 275 -9.35 17.17 18.01
C HIS A 275 -10.87 17.10 17.85
N GLY A 276 -11.46 18.16 17.29
CA GLY A 276 -12.85 18.17 16.87
C GLY A 276 -13.11 17.29 15.66
N ILE A 277 -14.35 16.90 15.48
CA ILE A 277 -14.83 16.15 14.30
C ILE A 277 -15.91 16.95 13.57
N THR A 278 -16.18 16.58 12.31
CA THR A 278 -17.37 17.07 11.63
C THR A 278 -18.56 16.23 12.06
N GLY A 279 -19.15 16.56 13.21
CA GLY A 279 -20.21 15.77 13.80
C GLY A 279 -21.11 16.61 14.73
N THR A 280 -21.97 15.93 15.45
CA THR A 280 -22.83 16.51 16.47
C THR A 280 -22.94 15.57 17.67
N GLU A 281 -23.23 16.11 18.84
CA GLU A 281 -23.57 15.31 20.02
C GLU A 281 -24.72 14.33 19.70
N GLY A 282 -24.60 13.10 20.20
CA GLY A 282 -25.53 12.01 19.90
C GLY A 282 -25.21 11.21 18.63
N MET A 283 -24.22 11.62 17.82
CA MET A 283 -23.79 10.90 16.63
C MET A 283 -23.13 9.58 17.01
N SER A 284 -23.47 8.50 16.29
CA SER A 284 -22.78 7.22 16.39
C SER A 284 -21.49 7.26 15.59
N VAL A 285 -20.38 6.86 16.19
CA VAL A 285 -19.04 6.85 15.59
C VAL A 285 -18.29 5.58 15.98
N THR A 286 -17.24 5.26 15.25
CA THR A 286 -16.27 4.22 15.62
C THR A 286 -14.93 4.86 15.91
N VAL A 287 -14.33 4.57 17.07
CA VAL A 287 -12.95 4.98 17.36
C VAL A 287 -12.00 3.85 16.99
N ALA A 288 -11.08 4.13 16.08
CA ALA A 288 -10.01 3.23 15.69
C ALA A 288 -8.75 3.54 16.51
N LEU A 289 -8.14 2.48 17.09
CA LEU A 289 -6.94 2.57 17.90
C LEU A 289 -5.98 1.43 17.54
N ARG A 290 -4.79 1.77 17.11
CA ARG A 290 -3.77 0.78 16.74
C ARG A 290 -3.23 0.06 17.99
N PRO A 291 -3.00 -1.27 17.93
CA PRO A 291 -2.52 -2.06 19.07
C PRO A 291 -1.19 -1.59 19.67
N GLU A 292 -0.28 -1.09 18.85
CA GLU A 292 1.03 -0.58 19.28
C GLU A 292 0.97 0.82 19.93
N LYS A 293 -0.19 1.49 19.85
CA LYS A 293 -0.44 2.77 20.53
C LYS A 293 -0.99 2.59 21.94
N ILE A 294 -1.23 1.35 22.36
CA ILE A 294 -1.71 1.00 23.69
C ILE A 294 -0.54 0.58 24.57
N SER A 295 -0.39 1.23 25.70
CA SER A 295 0.50 0.81 26.77
C SER A 295 -0.23 -0.11 27.75
N MET A 296 0.49 -1.04 28.36
CA MET A 296 -0.04 -1.99 29.33
C MET A 296 0.80 -1.96 30.61
N ALA A 297 0.15 -1.91 31.78
CA ALA A 297 0.79 -1.85 33.09
C ALA A 297 0.07 -2.71 34.11
N SER A 298 0.78 -3.09 35.17
CA SER A 298 0.23 -3.81 36.33
C SER A 298 -0.47 -2.90 37.36
N LYS A 299 -0.36 -1.57 37.22
CA LYS A 299 -0.93 -0.57 38.14
C LYS A 299 -1.95 0.28 37.40
N PRO A 300 -3.03 0.70 38.08
CA PRO A 300 -4.06 1.53 37.49
C PRO A 300 -3.50 2.89 37.03
N PRO A 301 -3.95 3.40 35.86
CA PRO A 301 -3.56 4.71 35.37
C PRO A 301 -4.11 5.81 36.28
N LYS A 302 -3.48 6.98 36.24
CA LYS A 302 -3.91 8.15 37.03
C LYS A 302 -4.99 8.99 36.32
N LYS A 303 -5.23 8.74 35.04
CA LYS A 303 -6.16 9.54 34.20
C LYS A 303 -7.55 8.92 34.20
N PRO A 304 -8.62 9.74 34.12
CA PRO A 304 -10.00 9.27 34.15
C PRO A 304 -10.55 8.85 32.78
N HIS A 305 -9.80 8.98 31.69
CA HIS A 305 -10.20 8.64 30.31
C HIS A 305 -9.06 7.94 29.58
N ASN A 306 -9.36 7.38 28.43
CA ASN A 306 -8.39 6.66 27.58
C ASN A 306 -7.69 5.53 28.32
N CYS A 307 -8.43 4.80 29.12
CA CYS A 307 -7.94 3.65 29.86
C CYS A 307 -9.00 2.55 29.97
N ALA A 308 -8.52 1.33 30.11
CA ALA A 308 -9.36 0.16 30.33
C ALA A 308 -8.66 -0.82 31.26
N THR A 309 -9.46 -1.72 31.87
CA THR A 309 -8.95 -2.81 32.69
C THR A 309 -9.38 -4.12 32.06
N GLY A 310 -8.47 -5.09 31.99
CA GLY A 310 -8.79 -6.40 31.44
C GLY A 310 -7.90 -7.49 32.00
N ILE A 311 -8.13 -8.70 31.50
CA ILE A 311 -7.38 -9.92 31.85
C ILE A 311 -6.71 -10.44 30.57
N VAL A 312 -5.44 -10.78 30.66
CA VAL A 312 -4.67 -11.37 29.54
C VAL A 312 -5.22 -12.78 29.26
N GLN A 313 -5.84 -12.96 28.10
CA GLN A 313 -6.39 -14.24 27.67
C GLN A 313 -5.40 -15.05 26.83
N ASP A 314 -4.58 -14.37 26.02
CA ASP A 314 -3.59 -15.05 25.18
C ASP A 314 -2.38 -14.14 24.89
N ILE A 315 -1.24 -14.79 24.57
CA ILE A 315 0.02 -14.11 24.27
C ILE A 315 0.67 -14.80 23.08
N ALA A 316 0.83 -14.06 21.97
CA ALA A 316 1.57 -14.52 20.79
C ALA A 316 2.95 -13.85 20.75
N TYR A 317 4.03 -14.66 20.83
CA TYR A 317 5.41 -14.20 20.84
C TYR A 317 6.02 -14.23 19.44
N PHE A 318 6.46 -13.08 18.93
CA PHE A 318 7.08 -12.92 17.60
C PHE A 318 8.58 -12.59 17.62
N GLY A 319 9.23 -12.76 18.77
CA GLY A 319 10.63 -12.42 18.94
C GLY A 319 10.84 -10.94 19.23
N SER A 320 10.69 -10.07 18.24
CA SER A 320 10.86 -8.61 18.39
C SER A 320 9.75 -7.95 19.21
N HIS A 321 8.56 -8.53 19.20
CA HIS A 321 7.39 -8.02 19.92
C HIS A 321 6.49 -9.18 20.37
N SER A 322 5.58 -8.90 21.28
CA SER A 322 4.51 -9.80 21.71
C SER A 322 3.15 -9.14 21.47
N ILE A 323 2.18 -9.94 21.05
CA ILE A 323 0.79 -9.53 20.90
C ILE A 323 0.02 -10.12 22.07
N TYR A 324 -0.59 -9.26 22.87
CA TYR A 324 -1.44 -9.62 23.99
C TYR A 324 -2.91 -9.49 23.58
N HIS A 325 -3.68 -10.53 23.85
CA HIS A 325 -5.14 -10.51 23.74
C HIS A 325 -5.69 -10.24 25.14
N VAL A 326 -6.22 -9.05 25.36
CA VAL A 326 -6.72 -8.61 26.66
C VAL A 326 -8.25 -8.54 26.60
N GLU A 327 -8.93 -9.34 27.38
CA GLU A 327 -10.39 -9.32 27.52
C GLU A 327 -10.79 -8.30 28.58
N LEU A 328 -11.62 -7.33 28.18
CA LEU A 328 -12.18 -6.34 29.09
C LEU A 328 -13.31 -6.94 29.92
N GLU A 329 -13.72 -6.25 31.00
CA GLU A 329 -14.87 -6.64 31.84
C GLU A 329 -16.19 -6.76 31.05
N THR A 330 -16.27 -6.19 29.85
CA THR A 330 -17.40 -6.24 28.93
C THR A 330 -17.29 -7.34 27.88
N GLU A 331 -16.38 -8.30 28.06
CA GLU A 331 -16.07 -9.40 27.11
C GLU A 331 -15.49 -8.92 25.76
N LYS A 332 -15.21 -7.62 25.62
CA LYS A 332 -14.52 -7.08 24.43
C LYS A 332 -13.06 -7.48 24.46
N LEU A 333 -12.60 -8.12 23.38
CA LEU A 333 -11.17 -8.43 23.17
C LEU A 333 -10.45 -7.21 22.59
N VAL A 334 -9.33 -6.85 23.22
CA VAL A 334 -8.43 -5.75 22.80
C VAL A 334 -7.05 -6.32 22.52
N TYR A 335 -6.49 -5.97 21.37
CA TYR A 335 -5.14 -6.34 20.97
C TYR A 335 -4.15 -5.27 21.42
N VAL A 336 -3.04 -5.71 22.03
CA VAL A 336 -1.95 -4.81 22.47
C VAL A 336 -0.63 -5.36 21.92
N HIS A 337 0.11 -4.54 21.18
CA HIS A 337 1.41 -4.92 20.64
C HIS A 337 2.52 -4.22 21.44
N LEU A 338 3.37 -5.00 22.11
CA LEU A 338 4.45 -4.47 22.89
C LEU A 338 5.81 -4.99 22.40
N PRO A 339 6.83 -4.14 22.26
CA PRO A 339 8.17 -4.57 21.90
C PRO A 339 8.79 -5.44 23.01
N ASN A 340 9.67 -6.37 22.61
CA ASN A 340 10.46 -7.19 23.53
C ASN A 340 11.91 -6.67 23.54
N PRO A 341 12.23 -5.61 24.29
CA PRO A 341 13.54 -4.95 24.24
C PRO A 341 14.67 -5.78 24.85
N GLU A 342 14.35 -6.66 25.81
CA GLU A 342 15.32 -7.45 26.57
C GLU A 342 14.98 -8.95 26.54
N ARG A 343 16.01 -9.78 26.72
CA ARG A 343 15.83 -11.23 26.80
C ARG A 343 15.05 -11.60 28.06
N GLY A 344 13.91 -12.28 27.86
CA GLY A 344 13.05 -12.72 28.96
C GLY A 344 12.19 -11.62 29.56
N ALA A 345 12.14 -10.41 28.97
CA ALA A 345 11.17 -9.41 29.35
C ALA A 345 9.76 -9.91 29.06
N SER A 346 8.93 -9.96 30.09
CA SER A 346 7.50 -10.19 29.98
C SER A 346 6.77 -9.03 30.63
N HIS A 347 5.84 -8.44 29.91
CA HIS A 347 5.01 -7.34 30.44
C HIS A 347 3.88 -7.87 31.33
N ALA A 348 3.41 -9.08 31.04
CA ALA A 348 2.36 -9.79 31.77
C ALA A 348 2.36 -11.27 31.37
N THR A 349 1.70 -12.12 32.18
CA THR A 349 1.46 -13.54 31.90
C THR A 349 -0.03 -13.82 31.72
N TRP A 350 -0.38 -15.06 31.34
CA TRP A 350 -1.79 -15.49 31.23
C TRP A 350 -2.54 -15.24 32.53
N GLN A 351 -3.79 -14.80 32.41
CA GLN A 351 -4.69 -14.48 33.51
C GLN A 351 -4.26 -13.31 34.41
N ASP A 352 -3.20 -12.60 34.05
CA ASP A 352 -2.84 -11.40 34.76
C ASP A 352 -3.88 -10.29 34.51
N LYS A 353 -4.25 -9.61 35.58
CA LYS A 353 -5.03 -8.37 35.51
C LYS A 353 -4.14 -7.23 35.12
N VAL A 354 -4.48 -6.58 33.99
CA VAL A 354 -3.70 -5.47 33.41
C VAL A 354 -4.54 -4.23 33.22
N PHE A 355 -3.85 -3.09 33.18
CA PHE A 355 -4.42 -1.79 32.90
C PHE A 355 -3.87 -1.30 31.55
N LEU A 356 -4.76 -0.94 30.66
CA LEU A 356 -4.47 -0.40 29.33
C LEU A 356 -4.62 1.11 29.38
N GLU A 357 -3.69 1.82 28.74
CA GLU A 357 -3.74 3.27 28.59
C GLU A 357 -3.29 3.67 27.18
N TRP A 358 -3.89 4.69 26.62
CA TRP A 358 -3.51 5.24 25.31
C TRP A 358 -3.58 6.75 25.28
N ASN A 359 -2.85 7.35 24.34
CA ASN A 359 -2.85 8.80 24.16
C ASN A 359 -4.09 9.24 23.39
N PRO A 360 -4.75 10.36 23.78
CA PRO A 360 -5.82 10.98 22.99
C PRO A 360 -5.51 11.15 21.51
N HIS A 361 -4.29 11.57 21.19
CA HIS A 361 -3.80 11.78 19.83
C HIS A 361 -3.68 10.50 18.99
N SER A 362 -3.73 9.33 19.63
CA SER A 362 -3.65 8.03 18.94
C SER A 362 -5.01 7.51 18.47
N CYS A 363 -6.09 8.19 18.84
CA CYS A 363 -7.44 7.82 18.47
C CYS A 363 -7.84 8.45 17.14
N VAL A 364 -8.43 7.65 16.24
CA VAL A 364 -9.02 8.14 14.99
C VAL A 364 -10.53 7.91 15.03
N VAL A 365 -11.30 8.98 14.85
CA VAL A 365 -12.77 8.89 14.85
C VAL A 365 -13.25 8.67 13.42
N LEU A 366 -13.95 7.56 13.20
CA LEU A 366 -14.54 7.17 11.92
C LEU A 366 -16.04 7.42 11.98
N THR A 367 -16.53 8.23 11.05
CA THR A 367 -17.94 8.64 10.95
C THR A 367 -18.73 7.83 9.92
N HIS A 368 -18.06 6.91 9.19
CA HIS A 368 -18.63 6.10 8.09
C HIS A 368 -18.17 4.65 8.15
#